data_08277bbfd95d55efd74e6dec3b9fbdd4
#
_entry.id   08277bbfd95d55efd74e6dec3b9fbdd4
#
_cell.length_a   1.000
_cell.length_b   1.000
_cell.length_c   1.000
_cell.angle_alpha   90.00
_cell.angle_beta   90.00
_cell.angle_gamma   90.00
#
_symmetry.space_group_name_H-M   'P 1'
#
loop_
_entity.id
_entity.type
_entity.pdbx_description
1 polymer ?
#
loop_
_entity_poly.entity_id
_entity_poly.type
_entity_poly.pdbx_seq_one_letter_code
_entity_poly.pdbx_strand_id
1 'polypeptide(L)'
;RFNAAEVPTKMGTFSQYKYPHCKARYVECADFLGIQGKDDDEKFENLIKAIEELKAKVGIKKTIADYGVKEEDFLATLDEMTEAAFDDQCTGANPRYPLMSEMKAMYLKAYYGK
;
A
#
# COMPACT_ATOMS: atom_id res chain seq x y z
N ARG A 1 2.17 -4.09 5.62
CA ARG A 1 2.28 -2.75 5.06
C ARG A 1 1.09 -2.48 4.15
N PHE A 2 0.09 -1.84 4.69
CA PHE A 2 -0.95 -1.27 3.86
C PHE A 2 -0.43 0.05 3.29
N ASN A 3 -0.25 0.10 1.99
CA ASN A 3 0.14 1.31 1.30
C ASN A 3 -0.97 1.71 0.34
N ALA A 4 -1.84 2.60 0.79
CA ALA A 4 -2.93 3.12 -0.03
C ALA A 4 -2.43 3.78 -1.32
N ALA A 5 -1.18 4.26 -1.34
CA ALA A 5 -0.56 4.83 -2.52
C ALA A 5 -0.14 3.76 -3.55
N GLU A 6 0.24 2.57 -3.11
CA GLU A 6 0.57 1.48 -4.05
C GLU A 6 -0.68 0.88 -4.72
N VAL A 7 -1.81 0.94 -4.04
CA VAL A 7 -3.06 0.42 -4.57
C VAL A 7 -3.41 1.09 -5.90
N PRO A 8 -3.41 2.41 -6.06
CA PRO A 8 -3.67 3.04 -7.34
C PRO A 8 -2.72 2.66 -8.46
N THR A 9 -1.42 2.55 -8.20
CA THR A 9 -0.42 2.22 -9.24
C THR A 9 -0.54 0.79 -9.73
N LYS A 10 -0.62 -0.16 -8.81
CA LYS A 10 -0.82 -1.57 -9.17
C LYS A 10 -2.15 -1.81 -9.86
N MET A 11 -3.08 -0.93 -9.62
CA MET A 11 -4.42 -0.99 -10.14
C MET A 11 -4.56 -0.40 -11.52
N GLY A 12 -3.56 0.20 -12.07
CA GLY A 12 -3.53 0.48 -13.49
C GLY A 12 -3.76 -0.78 -14.34
N THR A 13 -3.52 -1.95 -13.76
CA THR A 13 -3.79 -3.25 -14.38
C THR A 13 -5.23 -3.77 -14.17
N PHE A 14 -5.98 -3.21 -13.26
CA PHE A 14 -7.36 -3.60 -12.95
C PHE A 14 -8.34 -2.54 -13.45
N SER A 15 -8.71 -2.64 -14.72
CA SER A 15 -9.51 -1.62 -15.41
C SER A 15 -10.85 -1.32 -14.73
N GLN A 16 -11.48 -2.32 -14.13
CA GLN A 16 -12.78 -2.16 -13.46
C GLN A 16 -12.73 -1.33 -12.17
N TYR A 17 -11.54 -1.12 -11.63
CA TYR A 17 -11.35 -0.42 -10.35
C TYR A 17 -10.55 0.88 -10.50
N LYS A 18 -10.52 1.45 -11.69
CA LYS A 18 -9.83 2.72 -11.90
C LYS A 18 -10.51 3.86 -11.17
N TYR A 19 -9.74 4.55 -10.36
CA TYR A 19 -10.09 5.84 -9.78
C TYR A 19 -9.26 6.90 -10.49
N PRO A 20 -9.77 7.53 -11.53
CA PRO A 20 -8.97 8.37 -12.45
C PRO A 20 -8.31 9.57 -11.76
N HIS A 21 -8.86 10.00 -10.61
CA HIS A 21 -8.35 11.17 -9.90
C HIS A 21 -7.44 10.84 -8.72
N CYS A 22 -7.32 9.57 -8.34
CA CYS A 22 -6.53 9.17 -7.17
C CYS A 22 -5.04 9.49 -7.37
N LYS A 23 -4.49 9.13 -8.52
CA LYS A 23 -3.09 9.40 -8.85
C LYS A 23 -2.78 10.89 -8.86
N ALA A 24 -3.67 11.69 -9.44
CA ALA A 24 -3.51 13.15 -9.48
C ALA A 24 -3.39 13.74 -8.06
N ARG A 25 -4.16 13.22 -7.10
CA ARG A 25 -4.06 13.63 -5.69
C ARG A 25 -2.69 13.33 -5.07
N TYR A 26 -2.14 12.16 -5.37
CA TYR A 26 -0.78 11.82 -4.90
C TYR A 26 0.28 12.68 -5.57
N VAL A 27 0.11 13.01 -6.84
CA VAL A 27 1.01 13.93 -7.56
C VAL A 27 0.95 15.33 -6.95
N GLU A 28 -0.23 15.83 -6.58
CA GLU A 28 -0.36 17.10 -5.84
C GLU A 28 0.42 17.06 -4.51
N CYS A 29 0.37 15.94 -3.78
CA CYS A 29 1.16 15.77 -2.57
C CYS A 29 2.67 15.80 -2.87
N ALA A 30 3.11 15.15 -3.94
CA ALA A 30 4.50 15.18 -4.37
C ALA A 30 4.96 16.61 -4.70
N ASP A 31 4.15 17.35 -5.44
CA ASP A 31 4.42 18.75 -5.79
C ASP A 31 4.51 19.64 -4.54
N PHE A 32 3.60 19.46 -3.60
CA PHE A 32 3.61 20.17 -2.32
C PHE A 32 4.89 19.91 -1.51
N LEU A 33 5.40 18.69 -1.57
CA LEU A 33 6.64 18.29 -0.89
C LEU A 33 7.91 18.65 -1.68
N GLY A 34 7.78 19.24 -2.86
CA GLY A 34 8.91 19.57 -3.72
C GLY A 34 9.57 18.38 -4.41
N ILE A 35 8.85 17.24 -4.49
CA ILE A 35 9.36 16.02 -5.14
C ILE A 35 9.27 16.17 -6.65
N GLN A 36 10.41 16.02 -7.31
CA GLN A 36 10.54 16.19 -8.75
C GLN A 36 10.35 14.87 -9.51
N GLY A 37 9.97 14.97 -10.77
CA GLY A 37 9.86 13.88 -11.72
C GLY A 37 9.56 14.42 -13.11
N LYS A 38 9.94 13.70 -14.16
CA LYS A 38 9.75 14.09 -15.55
C LYS A 38 8.27 14.07 -15.97
N ASP A 39 7.46 13.25 -15.31
CA ASP A 39 6.04 13.08 -15.52
C ASP A 39 5.34 12.69 -14.21
N ASP A 40 4.01 12.55 -14.25
CA ASP A 40 3.22 12.20 -13.08
C ASP A 40 3.54 10.81 -12.54
N ASP A 41 3.87 9.86 -13.40
CA ASP A 41 4.25 8.50 -12.99
C ASP A 41 5.54 8.52 -12.18
N GLU A 42 6.55 9.22 -12.64
CA GLU A 42 7.82 9.35 -11.93
C GLU A 42 7.68 10.13 -10.62
N LYS A 43 6.89 11.22 -10.61
CA LYS A 43 6.59 11.94 -9.36
C LYS A 43 5.91 11.05 -8.33
N PHE A 44 4.96 10.23 -8.77
CA PHE A 44 4.28 9.27 -7.90
C PHE A 44 5.25 8.23 -7.34
N GLU A 45 6.09 7.64 -8.16
CA GLU A 45 7.11 6.67 -7.72
C GLU A 45 8.13 7.32 -6.77
N ASN A 46 8.54 8.54 -7.05
CA ASN A 46 9.46 9.29 -6.18
C ASN A 46 8.82 9.66 -4.84
N LEU A 47 7.51 9.92 -4.81
CA LEU A 47 6.77 10.11 -3.55
C LEU A 47 6.80 8.84 -2.69
N ILE A 48 6.52 7.68 -3.29
CA ILE A 48 6.58 6.39 -2.58
C ILE A 48 7.99 6.13 -2.07
N LYS A 49 9.00 6.38 -2.89
CA LYS A 49 10.40 6.25 -2.49
C LYS A 49 10.76 7.14 -1.31
N ALA A 50 10.30 8.40 -1.32
CA ALA A 50 10.52 9.33 -0.20
C ALA A 50 9.86 8.82 1.10
N ILE A 51 8.67 8.23 1.01
CA ILE A 51 7.99 7.60 2.17
C ILE A 51 8.80 6.41 2.68
N GLU A 52 9.29 5.55 1.81
CA GLU A 52 10.14 4.41 2.20
C GLU A 52 11.45 4.86 2.84
N GLU A 53 12.09 5.89 2.30
CA GLU A 53 13.30 6.47 2.88
C GLU A 53 13.02 7.05 4.29
N LEU A 54 11.90 7.74 4.45
CA LEU A 54 11.49 8.26 5.76
C LEU A 54 11.25 7.12 6.75
N LYS A 55 10.55 6.08 6.34
CA LYS A 55 10.30 4.89 7.18
C LYS A 55 11.61 4.26 7.65
N ALA A 56 12.56 4.09 6.74
CA ALA A 56 13.89 3.58 7.09
C ALA A 56 14.62 4.51 8.08
N LYS A 57 14.55 5.82 7.85
CA LYS A 57 15.19 6.82 8.70
C LYS A 57 14.66 6.83 10.14
N VAL A 58 13.36 6.59 10.33
CA VAL A 58 12.75 6.52 11.65
C VAL A 58 12.73 5.11 12.26
N GLY A 59 13.37 4.14 11.63
CA GLY A 59 13.54 2.79 12.15
C GLY A 59 12.36 1.85 11.95
N ILE A 60 11.43 2.16 11.05
CA ILE A 60 10.36 1.23 10.68
C ILE A 60 10.95 0.11 9.82
N LYS A 61 10.78 -1.11 10.26
CA LYS A 61 11.26 -2.30 9.53
C LYS A 61 10.45 -2.53 8.26
N LYS A 62 11.06 -3.21 7.29
CA LYS A 62 10.46 -3.38 5.96
C LYS A 62 9.31 -4.36 5.92
N THR A 63 9.34 -5.39 6.75
CA THR A 63 8.39 -6.49 6.73
C THR A 63 7.87 -6.84 8.12
N ILE A 64 6.74 -7.51 8.17
CA ILE A 64 6.19 -8.06 9.42
C ILE A 64 7.14 -9.13 9.98
N ALA A 65 7.75 -9.93 9.11
CA ALA A 65 8.74 -10.93 9.53
C ALA A 65 9.94 -10.31 10.26
N ASP A 66 10.38 -9.13 9.85
CA ASP A 66 11.49 -8.42 10.50
C ASP A 66 11.21 -8.03 11.97
N TYR A 67 9.93 -7.99 12.35
CA TYR A 67 9.51 -7.77 13.74
C TYR A 67 9.48 -9.05 14.57
N GLY A 68 9.88 -10.19 14.01
CA GLY A 68 9.96 -11.47 14.73
C GLY A 68 8.66 -12.27 14.73
N VAL A 69 7.68 -11.90 13.93
CA VAL A 69 6.45 -12.67 13.76
C VAL A 69 6.79 -13.96 12.98
N LYS A 70 6.49 -15.10 13.58
CA LYS A 70 6.74 -16.40 12.93
C LYS A 70 5.78 -16.61 11.77
N GLU A 71 6.29 -17.22 10.69
CA GLU A 71 5.51 -17.51 9.49
C GLU A 71 4.28 -18.38 9.80
N GLU A 72 4.46 -19.38 10.63
CA GLU A 72 3.39 -20.28 11.04
C GLU A 72 2.22 -19.53 11.71
N ASP A 73 2.54 -18.64 12.65
CA ASP A 73 1.54 -17.85 13.37
C ASP A 73 0.86 -16.86 12.43
N PHE A 74 1.62 -16.23 11.53
CA PHE A 74 1.08 -15.31 10.54
C PHE A 74 0.12 -16.00 9.58
N LEU A 75 0.51 -17.15 9.02
CA LEU A 75 -0.33 -17.90 8.08
C LEU A 75 -1.59 -18.47 8.74
N ALA A 76 -1.49 -18.87 10.02
CA ALA A 76 -2.64 -19.37 10.77
C ALA A 76 -3.73 -18.31 10.99
N THR A 77 -3.36 -17.05 11.08
CA THR A 77 -4.28 -15.92 11.33
C THR A 77 -4.62 -15.12 10.08
N LEU A 78 -3.99 -15.39 8.96
CA LEU A 78 -4.08 -14.57 7.74
C LEU A 78 -5.50 -14.39 7.22
N ASP A 79 -6.31 -15.45 7.20
CA ASP A 79 -7.67 -15.39 6.68
C ASP A 79 -8.56 -14.58 7.63
N GLU A 80 -8.47 -14.81 8.93
CA GLU A 80 -9.20 -14.03 9.94
C GLU A 80 -8.84 -12.53 9.89
N MET A 81 -7.55 -12.22 9.78
CA MET A 81 -7.10 -10.84 9.63
C MET A 81 -7.64 -10.18 8.35
N THR A 82 -7.70 -10.95 7.27
CA THR A 82 -8.22 -10.45 5.99
C THR A 82 -9.72 -10.15 6.08
N GLU A 83 -10.50 -11.03 6.69
CA GLU A 83 -11.93 -10.82 6.91
C GLU A 83 -12.18 -9.62 7.82
N ALA A 84 -11.47 -9.53 8.94
CA ALA A 84 -11.58 -8.40 9.85
C ALA A 84 -11.24 -7.06 9.18
N ALA A 85 -10.21 -7.03 8.35
CA ALA A 85 -9.83 -5.84 7.60
C ALA A 85 -10.85 -5.47 6.51
N PHE A 86 -11.46 -6.46 5.89
CA PHE A 86 -12.51 -6.23 4.89
C PHE A 86 -13.77 -5.64 5.52
N ASP A 87 -14.15 -6.14 6.69
CA ASP A 87 -15.34 -5.71 7.42
C ASP A 87 -15.14 -4.42 8.23
N ASP A 88 -13.91 -3.93 8.31
CA ASP A 88 -13.61 -2.68 9.01
C ASP A 88 -14.31 -1.49 8.36
N GLN A 89 -14.96 -0.66 9.18
CA GLN A 89 -15.69 0.51 8.71
C GLN A 89 -14.83 1.50 7.91
N CYS A 90 -13.54 1.56 8.19
CA CYS A 90 -12.61 2.44 7.49
C CYS A 90 -12.22 1.93 6.09
N THR A 91 -12.40 0.66 5.81
CA THR A 91 -12.08 0.07 4.51
C THR A 91 -12.87 0.71 3.37
N GLY A 92 -14.14 1.06 3.62
CA GLY A 92 -14.97 1.76 2.65
C GLY A 92 -14.51 3.18 2.30
N ALA A 93 -13.65 3.79 3.14
CA ALA A 93 -13.08 5.11 2.88
C ALA A 93 -11.84 5.09 1.99
N ASN A 94 -11.35 3.90 1.63
CA ASN A 94 -10.23 3.78 0.71
C ASN A 94 -10.62 4.31 -0.68
N PRO A 95 -9.74 5.04 -1.40
CA PRO A 95 -10.03 5.56 -2.74
C PRO A 95 -10.43 4.48 -3.75
N ARG A 96 -10.12 3.24 -3.47
CA ARG A 96 -10.54 2.09 -4.23
C ARG A 96 -11.11 1.02 -3.31
N TYR A 97 -12.22 0.41 -3.72
CA TYR A 97 -12.80 -0.71 -2.99
C TYR A 97 -11.90 -1.95 -3.13
N PRO A 98 -11.27 -2.43 -2.04
CA PRO A 98 -10.39 -3.58 -2.10
C PRO A 98 -11.20 -4.89 -2.12
N LEU A 99 -10.74 -5.87 -2.89
CA LEU A 99 -11.26 -7.23 -2.82
C LEU A 99 -10.55 -7.98 -1.69
N MET A 100 -11.23 -8.96 -1.08
CA MET A 100 -10.62 -9.79 -0.03
C MET A 100 -9.33 -10.47 -0.50
N SER A 101 -9.31 -10.98 -1.73
CA SER A 101 -8.11 -11.60 -2.32
C SER A 101 -6.95 -10.62 -2.45
N GLU A 102 -7.23 -9.36 -2.71
CA GLU A 102 -6.21 -8.31 -2.79
C GLU A 102 -5.69 -7.92 -1.42
N MET A 103 -6.57 -7.84 -0.42
CA MET A 103 -6.18 -7.59 0.97
C MET A 103 -5.28 -8.71 1.50
N LYS A 104 -5.64 -9.96 1.22
CA LYS A 104 -4.80 -11.12 1.54
C LYS A 104 -3.42 -11.03 0.87
N ALA A 105 -3.39 -10.67 -0.41
CA ALA A 105 -2.13 -10.48 -1.13
C ALA A 105 -1.28 -9.33 -0.54
N MET A 106 -1.91 -8.25 -0.08
CA MET A 106 -1.21 -7.16 0.60
C MET A 106 -0.60 -7.61 1.93
N TYR A 107 -1.30 -8.41 2.74
CA TYR A 107 -0.75 -8.99 3.95
C TYR A 107 0.45 -9.89 3.66
N LEU A 108 0.34 -10.78 2.66
CA LEU A 108 1.45 -11.63 2.23
C LEU A 108 2.65 -10.80 1.79
N LYS A 109 2.41 -9.76 1.00
CA LYS A 109 3.47 -8.83 0.60
C LYS A 109 4.10 -8.11 1.79
N ALA A 110 3.28 -7.68 2.74
CA ALA A 110 3.77 -7.03 3.95
C ALA A 110 4.62 -7.98 4.82
N TYR A 111 4.29 -9.27 4.84
CA TYR A 111 5.06 -10.26 5.58
C TYR A 111 6.38 -10.61 4.89
N TYR A 112 6.35 -10.91 3.58
CA TYR A 112 7.53 -11.36 2.84
C TYR A 112 8.33 -10.23 2.17
N GLY A 113 7.77 -9.06 2.00
CA GLY A 113 8.40 -7.92 1.33
C GLY A 113 8.40 -8.00 -0.21
N LYS A 114 7.62 -8.91 -0.76
CA LYS A 114 7.60 -9.18 -2.21
C LYS A 114 6.25 -8.86 -2.85
#